data_56e7e76d55840aa4e63ece7ef7fa3617
#
_entry.id   56e7e76d55840aa4e63ece7ef7fa3617
#
_cell.length_a   1.000
_cell.length_b   1.000
_cell.length_c   1.000
_cell.angle_alpha   90.00
_cell.angle_beta   90.00
_cell.angle_gamma   90.00
#
_symmetry.space_group_name_H-M   'P 1'
#
loop_
_entity.id
_entity.type
_entity.pdbx_description
1 polymer ?
#
loop_
_entity_poly.entity_id
_entity_poly.type
_entity_poly.pdbx_seq_one_letter_code
_entity_poly.pdbx_strand_id
1 'polypeptide(L)'
;PYIFRGALDVRSKTINEEMKVAAAHAIASLAKEDVPDEVVAAMGGERPHYGKEYIIPSTFDPRLISVIPAAVAKAAMDTGVARIKIDNFETYKEQLKQRLDPTVTIMQGVNNYIKKKPKKVVFADGEDENMLKAAIAFKNSKLGIPILVGKEELIKNQIKKIGYSENFDIEIVNSKDTEKREKYVEYLFKKLQREKGMLEWDCDRLVRNDRVIWASCM
;
A
#
# COMPACT_ATOMS: atom_id res chain seq x y z
N PRO A 1 19.81 8.44 12.33
CA PRO A 1 20.80 9.04 11.37
C PRO A 1 20.21 10.15 10.51
N TYR A 2 18.91 10.12 10.23
CA TYR A 2 18.27 11.02 9.26
C TYR A 2 17.99 12.45 9.77
N ILE A 3 18.23 12.76 11.05
CA ILE A 3 18.12 14.12 11.61
C ILE A 3 19.10 15.06 10.89
N PHE A 4 20.36 14.63 10.73
CA PHE A 4 21.37 15.39 10.00
C PHE A 4 20.97 15.65 8.54
N ARG A 5 20.29 14.69 7.89
CA ARG A 5 19.84 14.87 6.51
C ARG A 5 18.86 16.02 6.39
N GLY A 6 17.85 16.08 7.28
CA GLY A 6 16.88 17.20 7.28
C GLY A 6 17.54 18.54 7.59
N ALA A 7 18.46 18.59 8.55
CA ALA A 7 19.17 19.81 8.88
C ALA A 7 20.07 20.31 7.73
N LEU A 8 20.80 19.40 7.06
CA LEU A 8 21.69 19.74 5.94
C LEU A 8 20.92 20.22 4.71
N ASP A 9 19.78 19.62 4.39
CA ASP A 9 18.99 19.96 3.21
C ASP A 9 18.42 21.40 3.29
N VAL A 10 18.09 21.88 4.48
CA VAL A 10 17.68 23.27 4.71
C VAL A 10 18.84 24.17 5.13
N ARG A 11 20.07 23.66 5.12
CA ARG A 11 21.29 24.36 5.57
C ARG A 11 21.09 25.03 6.93
N SER A 12 20.55 24.27 7.87
CA SER A 12 20.28 24.80 9.22
C SER A 12 21.56 25.30 9.90
N LYS A 13 21.44 26.39 10.64
CA LYS A 13 22.54 26.98 11.41
C LYS A 13 22.94 26.09 12.61
N THR A 14 21.99 25.37 13.14
CA THR A 14 22.14 24.49 14.30
C THR A 14 21.07 23.40 14.25
N ILE A 15 21.20 22.36 15.07
CA ILE A 15 20.14 21.41 15.37
C ILE A 15 19.63 21.76 16.77
N ASN A 16 18.49 22.46 16.82
CA ASN A 16 17.85 22.88 18.07
C ASN A 16 16.98 21.77 18.68
N GLU A 17 16.42 22.03 19.86
CA GLU A 17 15.58 21.05 20.57
C GLU A 17 14.28 20.74 19.80
N GLU A 18 13.67 21.71 19.16
CA GLU A 18 12.45 21.53 18.39
C GLU A 18 12.66 20.55 17.21
N MET A 19 13.82 20.61 16.56
CA MET A 19 14.19 19.66 15.50
C MET A 19 14.36 18.22 16.04
N LYS A 20 14.94 18.06 17.23
CA LYS A 20 15.09 16.77 17.89
C LYS A 20 13.74 16.20 18.32
N VAL A 21 12.88 17.04 18.90
CA VAL A 21 11.51 16.68 19.28
C VAL A 21 10.67 16.29 18.06
N ALA A 22 10.78 17.05 16.97
CA ALA A 22 10.10 16.73 15.72
C ALA A 22 10.53 15.36 15.15
N ALA A 23 11.84 15.05 15.24
CA ALA A 23 12.35 13.74 14.85
C ALA A 23 11.79 12.60 15.73
N ALA A 24 11.73 12.82 17.05
CA ALA A 24 11.17 11.85 17.99
C ALA A 24 9.70 11.59 17.73
N HIS A 25 8.90 12.62 17.47
CA HIS A 25 7.49 12.48 17.10
C HIS A 25 7.31 11.75 15.76
N ALA A 26 8.15 12.04 14.77
CA ALA A 26 8.10 11.37 13.47
C ALA A 26 8.39 9.87 13.60
N ILE A 27 9.41 9.51 14.41
CA ILE A 27 9.75 8.11 14.73
C ILE A 27 8.58 7.42 15.45
N ALA A 28 8.03 8.04 16.49
CA ALA A 28 6.92 7.49 17.27
C ALA A 28 5.64 7.30 16.42
N SER A 29 5.37 8.23 15.51
CA SER A 29 4.23 8.11 14.58
C SER A 29 4.42 6.95 13.63
N LEU A 30 5.62 6.80 13.07
CA LEU A 30 5.94 5.73 12.13
C LEU A 30 5.88 4.33 12.79
N ALA A 31 6.26 4.23 14.08
CA ALA A 31 6.16 2.97 14.84
C ALA A 31 4.72 2.47 15.01
N LYS A 32 3.73 3.37 14.92
CA LYS A 32 2.30 3.04 15.05
C LYS A 32 1.65 2.63 13.73
N GLU A 33 2.35 2.86 12.62
CA GLU A 33 1.88 2.43 11.29
C GLU A 33 2.21 0.95 11.05
N ASP A 34 1.45 0.31 10.17
CA ASP A 34 1.74 -1.07 9.75
C ASP A 34 3.14 -1.18 9.15
N VAL A 35 3.87 -2.21 9.59
CA VAL A 35 5.25 -2.44 9.16
C VAL A 35 5.26 -3.04 7.74
N PRO A 36 6.05 -2.49 6.79
CA PRO A 36 6.17 -3.04 5.44
C PRO A 36 6.73 -4.46 5.43
N ASP A 37 6.31 -5.27 4.45
CA ASP A 37 6.74 -6.67 4.33
C ASP A 37 8.26 -6.82 4.17
N GLU A 38 8.91 -5.86 3.51
CA GLU A 38 10.37 -5.82 3.37
C GLU A 38 11.07 -5.75 4.74
N VAL A 39 10.51 -4.97 5.65
CA VAL A 39 11.02 -4.83 7.02
C VAL A 39 10.73 -6.09 7.82
N VAL A 40 9.53 -6.68 7.67
CA VAL A 40 9.15 -7.94 8.31
C VAL A 40 10.11 -9.06 7.89
N ALA A 41 10.41 -9.17 6.59
CA ALA A 41 11.37 -10.15 6.08
C ALA A 41 12.78 -9.93 6.67
N ALA A 42 13.23 -8.68 6.78
CA ALA A 42 14.52 -8.34 7.36
C ALA A 42 14.60 -8.61 8.89
N MET A 43 13.45 -8.66 9.57
CA MET A 43 13.34 -8.93 11.01
C MET A 43 13.09 -10.40 11.37
N GLY A 44 13.14 -11.30 10.41
CA GLY A 44 12.94 -12.74 10.66
C GLY A 44 11.55 -13.27 10.34
N GLY A 45 10.70 -12.48 9.69
CA GLY A 45 9.42 -12.92 9.12
C GLY A 45 8.20 -12.76 10.04
N GLU A 46 8.38 -12.40 11.31
CA GLU A 46 7.28 -12.08 12.21
C GLU A 46 6.98 -10.58 12.17
N ARG A 47 5.70 -10.21 11.95
CA ARG A 47 5.29 -8.81 11.85
C ARG A 47 5.21 -8.17 13.23
N PRO A 48 6.06 -7.19 13.54
CA PRO A 48 5.99 -6.50 14.82
C PRO A 48 4.78 -5.54 14.85
N HIS A 49 4.18 -5.42 16.03
CA HIS A 49 3.11 -4.47 16.31
C HIS A 49 3.59 -3.45 17.34
N TYR A 50 3.06 -2.21 17.21
CA TYR A 50 3.36 -1.17 18.21
C TYR A 50 3.01 -1.65 19.61
N GLY A 51 3.99 -1.62 20.51
CA GLY A 51 3.87 -2.11 21.88
C GLY A 51 5.20 -2.13 22.61
N LYS A 52 5.29 -2.88 23.71
CA LYS A 52 6.50 -2.95 24.54
C LYS A 52 7.75 -3.37 23.76
N GLU A 53 7.59 -4.26 22.79
CA GLU A 53 8.70 -4.83 22.00
C GLU A 53 9.00 -4.01 20.73
N TYR A 54 8.08 -3.11 20.32
CA TYR A 54 8.24 -2.30 19.09
C TYR A 54 7.72 -0.88 19.32
N ILE A 55 8.52 -0.05 19.95
CA ILE A 55 8.25 1.38 20.19
C ILE A 55 9.01 2.29 19.21
N ILE A 56 10.02 1.76 18.55
CA ILE A 56 10.87 2.45 17.57
C ILE A 56 10.88 1.59 16.30
N PRO A 57 10.69 2.18 15.09
CA PRO A 57 10.80 1.46 13.84
C PRO A 57 12.18 0.82 13.66
N SER A 58 12.22 -0.31 12.96
CA SER A 58 13.47 -0.94 12.55
C SER A 58 14.35 0.04 11.77
N THR A 59 15.65 -0.01 11.95
CA THR A 59 16.62 0.80 11.20
C THR A 59 16.62 0.47 9.69
N PHE A 60 16.09 -0.70 9.32
CA PHE A 60 15.91 -1.14 7.94
C PHE A 60 14.62 -0.61 7.29
N ASP A 61 13.79 0.15 8.03
CA ASP A 61 12.55 0.70 7.48
C ASP A 61 12.87 1.81 6.46
N PRO A 62 12.59 1.59 5.16
CA PRO A 62 12.91 2.54 4.10
C PRO A 62 12.13 3.85 4.21
N ARG A 63 11.05 3.89 4.99
CA ARG A 63 10.24 5.09 5.21
C ARG A 63 10.99 6.13 6.05
N LEU A 64 11.94 5.72 6.89
CA LEU A 64 12.72 6.60 7.76
C LEU A 64 13.44 7.71 6.99
N ILE A 65 13.97 7.41 5.78
CA ILE A 65 14.71 8.40 4.98
C ILE A 65 13.87 9.57 4.52
N SER A 66 12.56 9.40 4.38
CA SER A 66 11.65 10.45 3.91
C SER A 66 10.89 11.13 5.04
N VAL A 67 10.54 10.38 6.09
CA VAL A 67 9.68 10.87 7.18
C VAL A 67 10.48 11.74 8.15
N ILE A 68 11.63 11.26 8.62
CA ILE A 68 12.43 11.98 9.62
C ILE A 68 13.02 13.27 9.07
N PRO A 69 13.73 13.29 7.92
CA PRO A 69 14.27 14.54 7.40
C PRO A 69 13.20 15.59 7.12
N ALA A 70 12.01 15.19 6.63
CA ALA A 70 10.92 16.11 6.37
C ALA A 70 10.42 16.79 7.65
N ALA A 71 10.27 16.04 8.75
CA ALA A 71 9.87 16.59 10.04
C ALA A 71 10.93 17.54 10.60
N VAL A 72 12.21 17.15 10.51
CA VAL A 72 13.32 17.96 10.98
C VAL A 72 13.48 19.24 10.17
N ALA A 73 13.42 19.16 8.84
CA ALA A 73 13.48 20.30 7.95
C ALA A 73 12.35 21.31 8.21
N LYS A 74 11.13 20.79 8.43
CA LYS A 74 9.99 21.62 8.79
C LYS A 74 10.22 22.35 10.10
N ALA A 75 10.63 21.65 11.15
CA ALA A 75 10.93 22.28 12.45
C ALA A 75 12.05 23.33 12.35
N ALA A 76 13.09 23.07 11.55
CA ALA A 76 14.13 24.06 11.29
C ALA A 76 13.62 25.32 10.60
N MET A 77 12.65 25.20 9.69
CA MET A 77 12.02 26.32 9.03
C MET A 77 11.10 27.10 9.99
N ASP A 78 10.29 26.38 10.75
CA ASP A 78 9.34 26.95 11.70
C ASP A 78 10.05 27.74 12.83
N THR A 79 11.24 27.29 13.23
CA THR A 79 12.08 27.94 14.26
C THR A 79 13.06 28.97 13.68
N GLY A 80 13.06 29.21 12.38
CA GLY A 80 13.87 30.24 11.72
C GLY A 80 15.39 29.95 11.67
N VAL A 81 15.82 28.70 11.97
CA VAL A 81 17.23 28.29 11.88
C VAL A 81 17.60 27.79 10.48
N ALA A 82 16.63 27.50 9.63
CA ALA A 82 16.83 27.12 8.22
C ALA A 82 17.31 28.31 7.39
N ARG A 83 18.25 28.07 6.48
CA ARG A 83 18.72 29.07 5.49
C ARG A 83 18.05 28.90 4.12
N ILE A 84 17.52 27.71 3.83
CA ILE A 84 16.81 27.38 2.62
C ILE A 84 15.41 26.92 3.01
N LYS A 85 14.40 27.36 2.27
CA LYS A 85 13.01 26.95 2.44
C LYS A 85 12.68 25.80 1.47
N ILE A 86 11.85 24.88 1.92
CA ILE A 86 11.25 23.82 1.12
C ILE A 86 9.80 24.23 0.87
N ASP A 87 9.45 24.52 -0.39
CA ASP A 87 8.11 24.97 -0.74
C ASP A 87 7.11 23.80 -0.79
N ASN A 88 7.57 22.60 -1.22
CA ASN A 88 6.73 21.42 -1.34
C ASN A 88 7.35 20.22 -0.64
N PHE A 89 6.80 19.88 0.53
CA PHE A 89 7.29 18.74 1.33
C PHE A 89 7.00 17.38 0.71
N GLU A 90 5.95 17.23 -0.09
CA GLU A 90 5.68 15.95 -0.78
C GLU A 90 6.75 15.68 -1.84
N THR A 91 7.07 16.68 -2.66
CA THR A 91 8.18 16.57 -3.63
C THR A 91 9.52 16.30 -2.93
N TYR A 92 9.75 16.94 -1.78
CA TYR A 92 10.97 16.73 -1.00
C TYR A 92 11.07 15.28 -0.46
N LYS A 93 9.99 14.74 0.10
CA LYS A 93 9.94 13.34 0.54
C LYS A 93 10.19 12.37 -0.62
N GLU A 94 9.63 12.67 -1.79
CA GLU A 94 9.86 11.89 -3.00
C GLU A 94 11.33 11.88 -3.42
N GLN A 95 11.98 13.04 -3.44
CA GLN A 95 13.42 13.16 -3.73
C GLN A 95 14.29 12.38 -2.73
N LEU A 96 13.89 12.33 -1.47
CA LEU A 96 14.59 11.53 -0.45
C LEU A 96 14.45 10.03 -0.70
N LYS A 97 13.26 9.55 -1.08
CA LYS A 97 13.03 8.14 -1.45
C LYS A 97 13.84 7.72 -2.67
N GLN A 98 13.98 8.59 -3.66
CA GLN A 98 14.75 8.35 -4.88
C GLN A 98 16.23 8.01 -4.61
N ARG A 99 16.77 8.50 -3.48
CA ARG A 99 18.17 8.21 -3.11
C ARG A 99 18.41 6.76 -2.69
N LEU A 100 17.35 6.05 -2.27
CA LEU A 100 17.43 4.61 -1.97
C LEU A 100 17.26 3.76 -3.23
N ASP A 101 16.39 4.19 -4.14
CA ASP A 101 16.08 3.43 -5.34
C ASP A 101 15.85 4.37 -6.54
N PRO A 102 16.75 4.38 -7.54
CA PRO A 102 16.61 5.17 -8.77
C PRO A 102 15.36 4.84 -9.60
N THR A 103 14.82 3.61 -9.49
CA THR A 103 13.62 3.19 -10.24
C THR A 103 12.36 3.90 -9.72
N VAL A 104 12.39 4.38 -8.49
CA VAL A 104 11.33 5.18 -7.87
C VAL A 104 10.99 6.40 -8.73
N THR A 105 11.98 7.02 -9.38
CA THR A 105 11.76 8.20 -10.23
C THR A 105 10.85 7.90 -11.41
N ILE A 106 11.08 6.78 -12.09
CA ILE A 106 10.27 6.36 -13.25
C ILE A 106 8.85 6.01 -12.77
N MET A 107 8.75 5.25 -11.68
CA MET A 107 7.47 4.83 -11.12
C MET A 107 6.65 5.99 -10.56
N GLN A 108 7.28 7.08 -10.11
CA GLN A 108 6.56 8.25 -9.62
C GLN A 108 5.71 8.94 -10.68
N GLY A 109 6.25 9.09 -11.90
CA GLY A 109 5.48 9.64 -13.01
C GLY A 109 4.19 8.83 -13.25
N VAL A 110 4.30 7.51 -13.24
CA VAL A 110 3.19 6.56 -13.38
C VAL A 110 2.24 6.67 -12.19
N ASN A 111 2.76 6.64 -10.96
CA ASN A 111 1.96 6.70 -9.74
C ASN A 111 1.19 8.04 -9.63
N ASN A 112 1.81 9.16 -9.98
CA ASN A 112 1.15 10.47 -9.97
C ASN A 112 0.03 10.56 -11.01
N TYR A 113 0.19 9.92 -12.16
CA TYR A 113 -0.87 9.82 -13.16
C TYR A 113 -2.04 8.96 -12.66
N ILE A 114 -1.74 7.78 -12.07
CA ILE A 114 -2.74 6.86 -11.52
C ILE A 114 -3.54 7.50 -10.39
N LYS A 115 -2.86 8.19 -9.45
CA LYS A 115 -3.51 8.88 -8.31
C LYS A 115 -4.52 9.96 -8.74
N LYS A 116 -4.33 10.59 -9.90
CA LYS A 116 -5.28 11.57 -10.43
C LYS A 116 -6.59 10.96 -10.93
N LYS A 117 -6.56 9.67 -11.33
CA LYS A 117 -7.70 8.93 -11.85
C LYS A 117 -7.73 7.51 -11.29
N PRO A 118 -8.01 7.35 -9.97
CA PRO A 118 -8.00 6.04 -9.35
C PRO A 118 -9.02 5.11 -10.03
N LYS A 119 -8.57 3.90 -10.36
CA LYS A 119 -9.40 2.87 -10.96
C LYS A 119 -9.73 1.79 -9.93
N LYS A 120 -10.88 1.14 -10.12
CA LYS A 120 -11.18 -0.12 -9.43
C LYS A 120 -10.33 -1.23 -10.05
N VAL A 121 -9.65 -2.00 -9.21
CA VAL A 121 -8.82 -3.14 -9.63
C VAL A 121 -9.27 -4.37 -8.86
N VAL A 122 -9.59 -5.41 -9.60
CA VAL A 122 -10.08 -6.67 -9.05
C VAL A 122 -8.91 -7.63 -8.81
N PHE A 123 -8.83 -8.16 -7.61
CA PHE A 123 -7.88 -9.17 -7.19
C PHE A 123 -8.62 -10.51 -7.07
N ALA A 124 -8.42 -11.40 -8.04
CA ALA A 124 -9.24 -12.58 -8.26
C ALA A 124 -9.18 -13.61 -7.12
N ASP A 125 -8.00 -13.82 -6.52
CA ASP A 125 -7.78 -14.78 -5.45
C ASP A 125 -7.58 -14.09 -4.09
N GLY A 126 -8.62 -13.42 -3.60
CA GLY A 126 -8.56 -12.65 -2.35
C GLY A 126 -8.26 -13.48 -1.09
N GLU A 127 -8.34 -14.82 -1.16
CA GLU A 127 -7.98 -15.72 -0.07
C GLU A 127 -6.49 -16.08 -0.07
N ASP A 128 -5.77 -15.83 -1.18
CA ASP A 128 -4.32 -16.03 -1.26
C ASP A 128 -3.58 -14.93 -0.49
N GLU A 129 -2.57 -15.33 0.27
CA GLU A 129 -1.81 -14.42 1.13
C GLU A 129 -1.07 -13.34 0.33
N ASN A 130 -0.45 -13.70 -0.79
CA ASN A 130 0.31 -12.75 -1.60
C ASN A 130 -0.62 -11.77 -2.33
N MET A 131 -1.76 -12.27 -2.82
CA MET A 131 -2.78 -11.46 -3.46
C MET A 131 -3.38 -10.46 -2.47
N LEU A 132 -3.64 -10.90 -1.24
CA LEU A 132 -4.16 -10.06 -0.17
C LEU A 132 -3.15 -8.96 0.23
N LYS A 133 -1.87 -9.32 0.41
CA LYS A 133 -0.78 -8.35 0.66
C LYS A 133 -0.65 -7.33 -0.48
N ALA A 134 -0.75 -7.78 -1.73
CA ALA A 134 -0.70 -6.90 -2.90
C ALA A 134 -1.89 -5.92 -2.93
N ALA A 135 -3.11 -6.38 -2.63
CA ALA A 135 -4.30 -5.52 -2.56
C ALA A 135 -4.19 -4.47 -1.45
N ILE A 136 -3.65 -4.85 -0.28
CA ILE A 136 -3.41 -3.93 0.84
C ILE A 136 -2.35 -2.90 0.46
N ALA A 137 -1.22 -3.33 -0.10
CA ALA A 137 -0.16 -2.43 -0.55
C ALA A 137 -0.66 -1.45 -1.63
N PHE A 138 -1.47 -1.94 -2.57
CA PHE A 138 -2.11 -1.13 -3.60
C PHE A 138 -3.01 -0.03 -3.01
N LYS A 139 -3.84 -0.38 -2.01
CA LYS A 139 -4.69 0.57 -1.29
C LYS A 139 -3.87 1.60 -0.51
N ASN A 140 -2.92 1.13 0.31
CA ASN A 140 -2.09 2.00 1.15
C ASN A 140 -1.26 2.98 0.33
N SER A 141 -0.80 2.56 -0.86
CA SER A 141 -0.10 3.43 -1.81
C SER A 141 -1.01 4.40 -2.57
N LYS A 142 -2.35 4.35 -2.33
CA LYS A 142 -3.37 5.18 -3.00
C LYS A 142 -3.33 5.07 -4.53
N LEU A 143 -3.03 3.88 -5.05
CA LEU A 143 -2.95 3.63 -6.49
C LEU A 143 -4.32 3.38 -7.12
N GLY A 144 -5.33 3.03 -6.32
CA GLY A 144 -6.70 2.82 -6.77
C GLY A 144 -7.58 2.20 -5.69
N ILE A 145 -8.71 1.66 -6.12
CA ILE A 145 -9.69 1.03 -5.24
C ILE A 145 -9.63 -0.48 -5.47
N PRO A 146 -9.01 -1.27 -4.57
CA PRO A 146 -8.97 -2.72 -4.72
C PRO A 146 -10.32 -3.35 -4.41
N ILE A 147 -10.66 -4.40 -5.15
CA ILE A 147 -11.80 -5.28 -4.90
C ILE A 147 -11.27 -6.71 -4.80
N LEU A 148 -11.55 -7.41 -3.72
CA LEU A 148 -11.15 -8.79 -3.52
C LEU A 148 -12.29 -9.74 -3.91
N VAL A 149 -11.98 -10.78 -4.67
CA VAL A 149 -12.92 -11.87 -4.98
C VAL A 149 -12.62 -13.06 -4.09
N GLY A 150 -13.61 -13.51 -3.30
CA GLY A 150 -13.45 -14.66 -2.43
C GLY A 150 -14.48 -14.70 -1.31
N LYS A 151 -14.32 -15.67 -0.40
CA LYS A 151 -15.17 -15.82 0.77
C LYS A 151 -14.73 -14.85 1.86
N GLU A 152 -15.64 -13.99 2.30
CA GLU A 152 -15.35 -12.93 3.28
C GLU A 152 -14.73 -13.48 4.58
N GLU A 153 -15.26 -14.60 5.11
CA GLU A 153 -14.74 -15.21 6.33
C GLU A 153 -13.29 -15.68 6.18
N LEU A 154 -12.95 -16.30 5.04
CA LEU A 154 -11.59 -16.79 4.79
C LEU A 154 -10.62 -15.61 4.62
N ILE A 155 -11.03 -14.57 3.90
CA ILE A 155 -10.24 -13.35 3.73
C ILE A 155 -9.98 -12.68 5.09
N LYS A 156 -11.01 -12.51 5.92
CA LYS A 156 -10.86 -11.92 7.28
C LYS A 156 -9.94 -12.76 8.17
N ASN A 157 -10.04 -14.08 8.11
CA ASN A 157 -9.15 -14.97 8.86
C ASN A 157 -7.70 -14.86 8.38
N GLN A 158 -7.49 -14.71 7.07
CA GLN A 158 -6.16 -14.55 6.51
C GLN A 158 -5.54 -13.20 6.88
N ILE A 159 -6.33 -12.12 6.89
CA ILE A 159 -5.90 -10.80 7.36
C ILE A 159 -5.37 -10.87 8.79
N LYS A 160 -6.11 -11.56 9.69
CA LYS A 160 -5.69 -11.76 11.08
C LYS A 160 -4.38 -12.55 11.19
N LYS A 161 -4.21 -13.59 10.37
CA LYS A 161 -2.97 -14.39 10.34
C LYS A 161 -1.75 -13.57 9.90
N ILE A 162 -1.94 -12.68 8.93
CA ILE A 162 -0.85 -11.85 8.40
C ILE A 162 -0.53 -10.68 9.36
N GLY A 163 -1.37 -10.45 10.39
CA GLY A 163 -1.16 -9.41 11.39
C GLY A 163 -1.47 -7.99 10.92
N TYR A 164 -2.33 -7.82 9.92
CA TYR A 164 -2.85 -6.50 9.59
C TYR A 164 -4.00 -6.11 10.53
N SER A 165 -4.18 -4.78 10.74
CA SER A 165 -5.22 -4.25 11.60
C SER A 165 -6.64 -4.61 11.10
N GLU A 166 -7.60 -4.77 12.04
CA GLU A 166 -8.98 -5.16 11.71
C GLU A 166 -9.76 -4.09 10.90
N ASN A 167 -9.27 -2.86 10.79
CA ASN A 167 -9.87 -1.76 10.02
C ASN A 167 -9.63 -1.93 8.51
N PHE A 168 -10.09 -3.06 8.01
CA PHE A 168 -9.91 -3.47 6.62
C PHE A 168 -11.11 -3.01 5.79
N ASP A 169 -11.01 -1.81 5.25
CA ASP A 169 -12.01 -1.23 4.36
C ASP A 169 -11.66 -1.51 2.89
N ILE A 170 -11.79 -2.77 2.44
CA ILE A 170 -11.71 -3.18 1.03
C ILE A 170 -12.99 -3.93 0.68
N GLU A 171 -13.56 -3.60 -0.47
CA GLU A 171 -14.75 -4.27 -0.99
C GLU A 171 -14.43 -5.75 -1.27
N ILE A 172 -15.22 -6.67 -0.70
CA ILE A 172 -15.12 -8.11 -0.92
C ILE A 172 -16.33 -8.56 -1.71
N VAL A 173 -16.10 -9.24 -2.84
CA VAL A 173 -17.15 -9.80 -3.68
C VAL A 173 -17.09 -11.31 -3.61
N ASN A 174 -18.21 -11.92 -3.22
CA ASN A 174 -18.31 -13.37 -3.18
C ASN A 174 -18.62 -13.92 -4.57
N SER A 175 -17.75 -14.81 -5.08
CA SER A 175 -17.94 -15.48 -6.38
C SER A 175 -19.14 -16.46 -6.42
N LYS A 176 -19.86 -16.65 -5.31
CA LYS A 176 -21.08 -17.44 -5.23
C LYS A 176 -22.37 -16.61 -5.34
N ASP A 177 -22.26 -15.30 -5.60
CA ASP A 177 -23.42 -14.44 -5.83
C ASP A 177 -24.19 -14.91 -7.08
N THR A 178 -25.44 -15.38 -6.86
CA THR A 178 -26.26 -15.99 -7.92
C THR A 178 -26.73 -15.00 -8.96
N GLU A 179 -27.10 -13.79 -8.56
CA GLU A 179 -27.61 -12.77 -9.50
C GLU A 179 -26.53 -12.30 -10.49
N LYS A 180 -25.31 -12.09 -9.98
CA LYS A 180 -24.17 -11.70 -10.83
C LYS A 180 -23.74 -12.85 -11.72
N ARG A 181 -23.80 -14.09 -11.21
CA ARG A 181 -23.43 -15.30 -11.96
C ARG A 181 -24.21 -15.44 -13.25
N GLU A 182 -25.53 -15.32 -13.23
CA GLU A 182 -26.38 -15.45 -14.42
C GLU A 182 -25.97 -14.45 -15.51
N LYS A 183 -25.74 -13.19 -15.13
CA LYS A 183 -25.28 -12.15 -16.07
C LYS A 183 -23.90 -12.48 -16.68
N TYR A 184 -22.99 -13.02 -15.89
CA TYR A 184 -21.64 -13.38 -16.36
C TYR A 184 -21.67 -14.61 -17.26
N VAL A 185 -22.51 -15.60 -16.97
CA VAL A 185 -22.73 -16.78 -17.82
C VAL A 185 -23.28 -16.34 -19.18
N GLU A 186 -24.30 -15.50 -19.21
CA GLU A 186 -24.87 -14.97 -20.46
C GLU A 186 -23.81 -14.19 -21.28
N TYR A 187 -23.03 -13.35 -20.61
CA TYR A 187 -21.94 -12.60 -21.26
C TYR A 187 -20.89 -13.51 -21.89
N LEU A 188 -20.42 -14.51 -21.14
CA LEU A 188 -19.42 -15.46 -21.62
C LEU A 188 -19.97 -16.32 -22.75
N PHE A 189 -21.19 -16.79 -22.62
CA PHE A 189 -21.84 -17.60 -23.64
C PHE A 189 -21.96 -16.85 -24.97
N LYS A 190 -22.45 -15.61 -24.95
CA LYS A 190 -22.52 -14.76 -26.15
C LYS A 190 -21.14 -14.56 -26.82
N LYS A 191 -20.08 -14.48 -26.06
CA LYS A 191 -18.71 -14.31 -26.59
C LYS A 191 -18.12 -15.60 -27.12
N LEU A 192 -18.24 -16.71 -26.38
CA LEU A 192 -17.45 -17.92 -26.59
C LEU A 192 -18.17 -18.99 -27.43
N GLN A 193 -19.51 -18.94 -27.55
CA GLN A 193 -20.26 -19.92 -28.32
C GLN A 193 -19.81 -20.02 -29.78
N ARG A 194 -19.54 -18.89 -30.45
CA ARG A 194 -19.11 -18.85 -31.84
C ARG A 194 -17.65 -19.13 -32.06
N GLU A 195 -16.79 -18.65 -31.16
CA GLU A 195 -15.35 -18.75 -31.31
C GLU A 195 -14.81 -20.11 -30.83
N LYS A 196 -15.40 -20.69 -29.77
CA LYS A 196 -14.90 -21.90 -29.11
C LYS A 196 -15.92 -23.02 -29.04
N GLY A 197 -17.13 -22.83 -29.57
CA GLY A 197 -18.20 -23.86 -29.54
C GLY A 197 -18.65 -24.20 -28.11
N MET A 198 -18.50 -23.27 -27.16
CA MET A 198 -18.86 -23.52 -25.75
C MET A 198 -20.37 -23.50 -25.57
N LEU A 199 -20.85 -24.41 -24.74
CA LEU A 199 -22.26 -24.48 -24.33
C LEU A 199 -22.47 -23.59 -23.08
N GLU A 200 -23.72 -23.22 -22.83
CA GLU A 200 -24.06 -22.37 -21.68
C GLU A 200 -23.66 -23.02 -20.34
N TRP A 201 -23.82 -24.32 -20.19
CA TRP A 201 -23.42 -25.05 -19.01
C TRP A 201 -21.88 -25.05 -18.78
N ASP A 202 -21.09 -25.04 -19.87
CA ASP A 202 -19.64 -24.89 -19.78
C ASP A 202 -19.28 -23.51 -19.22
N CYS A 203 -19.95 -22.47 -19.68
CA CYS A 203 -19.78 -21.11 -19.17
C CYS A 203 -20.20 -21.01 -17.69
N ASP A 204 -21.32 -21.65 -17.30
CA ASP A 204 -21.75 -21.67 -15.89
C ASP A 204 -20.70 -22.39 -15.01
N ARG A 205 -20.16 -23.50 -15.47
CA ARG A 205 -19.10 -24.23 -14.75
C ARG A 205 -17.85 -23.40 -14.59
N LEU A 206 -17.45 -22.66 -15.62
CA LEU A 206 -16.27 -21.77 -15.57
C LEU A 206 -16.48 -20.61 -14.59
N VAL A 207 -17.60 -19.91 -14.69
CA VAL A 207 -17.92 -18.78 -13.79
C VAL A 207 -18.01 -19.24 -12.33
N ARG A 208 -18.51 -20.45 -12.10
CA ARG A 208 -18.68 -21.01 -10.76
C ARG A 208 -17.37 -21.44 -10.10
N ASN A 209 -16.45 -22.02 -10.88
CA ASN A 209 -15.26 -22.69 -10.36
C ASN A 209 -13.98 -21.87 -10.51
N ASP A 210 -13.96 -20.88 -11.38
CA ASP A 210 -12.77 -20.10 -11.67
C ASP A 210 -12.98 -18.63 -11.29
N ARG A 211 -12.27 -18.18 -10.25
CA ARG A 211 -12.34 -16.80 -9.75
C ARG A 211 -11.72 -15.78 -10.71
N VAL A 212 -10.75 -16.21 -11.52
CA VAL A 212 -10.13 -15.34 -12.52
C VAL A 212 -11.15 -15.05 -13.62
N ILE A 213 -11.91 -16.05 -14.05
CA ILE A 213 -13.01 -15.88 -15.01
C ILE A 213 -14.10 -14.99 -14.42
N TRP A 214 -14.50 -15.25 -13.17
CA TRP A 214 -15.44 -14.38 -12.46
C TRP A 214 -14.97 -12.92 -12.45
N ALA A 215 -13.74 -12.68 -12.02
CA ALA A 215 -13.15 -11.35 -11.94
C ALA A 215 -13.05 -10.67 -13.33
N SER A 216 -12.82 -11.46 -14.38
CA SER A 216 -12.74 -10.95 -15.75
C SER A 216 -14.10 -10.52 -16.32
N CYS A 217 -15.20 -10.98 -15.71
CA CYS A 217 -16.56 -10.58 -16.07
C CYS A 217 -17.07 -9.35 -15.31
N MET A 218 -16.35 -8.91 -14.26
CA MET A 218 -16.65 -7.72 -13.45
C MET A 218 -16.32 -6.43 -14.19
#